data_52dc49d670664b1caf6cc261cc58457c
#
_entry.id   52dc49d670664b1caf6cc261cc58457c
#
_cell.length_a   1.000
_cell.length_b   1.000
_cell.length_c   1.000
_cell.angle_alpha   90.00
_cell.angle_beta   90.00
_cell.angle_gamma   90.00
#
_symmetry.space_group_name_H-M   'P 1'
#
loop_
_entity.id
_entity.type
_entity.pdbx_description
1 polymer ?
#
loop_
_entity_poly.entity_id
_entity_poly.type
_entity_poly.pdbx_seq_one_letter_code
_entity_poly.pdbx_strand_id
1 'polypeptide(L)'
;MSKEKNDLTPETLTELKQKYGELFKFEIPNSDESEVTILILRKLDRVTYSAGVKLLEKNELQAAELFLRALVVFGPVEEVIKDFDKLRVASGLLGTVVGVKPGNVTRL
;
A
#
# COMPACT_ATOMS: atom_id res chain seq x y z
N MET A 1 18.03 -5.50 -8.91
CA MET A 1 17.13 -5.82 -9.99
C MET A 1 15.71 -5.61 -9.54
N SER A 2 14.95 -4.95 -10.37
CA SER A 2 13.60 -4.58 -10.00
C SER A 2 12.70 -5.78 -9.77
N LYS A 3 12.92 -6.90 -10.47
CA LYS A 3 12.03 -8.03 -10.32
C LYS A 3 12.13 -8.68 -8.94
N GLU A 4 13.25 -8.48 -8.24
CA GLU A 4 13.34 -9.00 -6.88
C GLU A 4 12.41 -8.26 -5.93
N LYS A 5 12.13 -6.99 -6.24
CA LYS A 5 11.25 -6.18 -5.41
C LYS A 5 9.79 -6.61 -5.53
N ASN A 6 9.48 -7.30 -6.61
CA ASN A 6 8.11 -7.74 -6.88
C ASN A 6 7.98 -9.25 -6.86
N ASP A 7 8.93 -9.91 -6.20
CA ASP A 7 8.99 -11.36 -6.22
C ASP A 7 8.10 -11.96 -5.15
N LEU A 8 6.81 -11.85 -5.37
CA LEU A 8 5.82 -12.38 -4.45
C LEU A 8 5.46 -13.80 -4.85
N THR A 9 5.89 -14.76 -4.05
CA THR A 9 5.59 -16.16 -4.34
C THR A 9 4.29 -16.57 -3.65
N PRO A 10 3.64 -17.66 -4.14
CA PRO A 10 2.44 -18.15 -3.48
C PRO A 10 2.68 -18.53 -2.01
N GLU A 11 3.87 -19.06 -1.71
CA GLU A 11 4.20 -19.40 -0.33
C GLU A 11 4.26 -18.18 0.55
N THR A 12 4.91 -17.11 0.06
CA THR A 12 4.99 -15.88 0.83
C THR A 12 3.60 -15.30 1.07
N LEU A 13 2.76 -15.30 0.05
CA LEU A 13 1.40 -14.79 0.19
C LEU A 13 0.62 -15.60 1.22
N THR A 14 0.76 -16.93 1.20
CA THR A 14 0.08 -17.78 2.16
C THR A 14 0.52 -17.46 3.58
N GLU A 15 1.83 -17.28 3.78
CA GLU A 15 2.37 -16.96 5.10
C GLU A 15 1.85 -15.62 5.59
N LEU A 16 1.78 -14.65 4.70
CA LEU A 16 1.28 -13.32 5.08
C LEU A 16 -0.20 -13.38 5.45
N LYS A 17 -0.98 -14.15 4.71
CA LYS A 17 -2.39 -14.31 5.04
C LYS A 17 -2.59 -14.98 6.39
N GLN A 18 -1.76 -15.96 6.71
CA GLN A 18 -1.84 -16.63 8.00
C GLN A 18 -1.50 -15.69 9.14
N LYS A 19 -0.53 -14.82 8.91
CA LYS A 19 -0.06 -13.90 9.95
C LYS A 19 -0.97 -12.70 10.14
N TYR A 20 -1.45 -12.14 9.04
CA TYR A 20 -2.18 -10.85 9.08
C TYR A 20 -3.65 -10.96 8.71
N GLY A 21 -4.08 -12.10 8.16
CA GLY A 21 -5.45 -12.26 7.72
C GLY A 21 -5.67 -11.63 6.36
N GLU A 22 -6.65 -10.77 6.29
CA GLU A 22 -7.04 -10.13 5.03
C GLU A 22 -5.91 -9.24 4.48
N LEU A 23 -5.65 -9.36 3.19
CA LEU A 23 -4.58 -8.60 2.54
C LEU A 23 -5.12 -7.86 1.32
N PHE A 24 -4.44 -6.77 0.98
CA PHE A 24 -4.76 -5.97 -0.21
C PHE A 24 -3.50 -5.80 -1.05
N LYS A 25 -3.65 -5.85 -2.36
CA LYS A 25 -2.53 -5.70 -3.27
C LYS A 25 -2.62 -4.38 -4.01
N PHE A 26 -1.56 -3.59 -3.95
CA PHE A 26 -1.43 -2.37 -4.75
C PHE A 26 -0.48 -2.66 -5.90
N GLU A 27 -0.88 -2.28 -7.09
CA GLU A 27 -0.03 -2.35 -8.28
C GLU A 27 0.25 -0.93 -8.73
N ILE A 28 1.50 -0.53 -8.66
CA ILE A 28 1.91 0.85 -8.94
C ILE A 28 2.85 0.83 -10.14
N PRO A 29 2.38 1.29 -11.31
CA PRO A 29 3.25 1.33 -12.48
C PRO A 29 4.30 2.42 -12.33
N ASN A 30 5.47 2.20 -12.92
CA ASN A 30 6.45 3.27 -12.97
C ASN A 30 6.05 4.27 -14.07
N SER A 31 6.81 5.36 -14.19
CA SER A 31 6.39 6.46 -15.05
C SER A 31 6.29 6.08 -16.52
N ASP A 32 7.10 5.13 -16.99
CA ASP A 32 7.02 4.68 -18.39
C ASP A 32 6.21 3.41 -18.55
N GLU A 33 5.63 2.92 -17.45
CA GLU A 33 4.75 1.75 -17.43
C GLU A 33 5.45 0.46 -17.88
N SER A 34 6.77 0.46 -17.85
CA SER A 34 7.52 -0.74 -18.22
C SER A 34 7.57 -1.77 -17.10
N GLU A 35 7.36 -1.33 -15.85
CA GLU A 35 7.38 -2.19 -14.70
C GLU A 35 6.28 -1.78 -13.73
N VAL A 36 5.90 -2.74 -12.91
CA VAL A 36 4.89 -2.51 -11.88
C VAL A 36 5.50 -2.86 -10.53
N THR A 37 5.34 -1.95 -9.57
CA THR A 37 5.77 -2.18 -8.19
C THR A 37 4.59 -2.74 -7.42
N ILE A 38 4.81 -3.84 -6.71
CA ILE A 38 3.75 -4.51 -5.94
C ILE A 38 3.95 -4.23 -4.46
N LEU A 39 2.91 -3.76 -3.81
CA LEU A 39 2.87 -3.66 -2.35
C LEU A 39 1.72 -4.50 -1.83
N ILE A 40 1.96 -5.25 -0.77
CA ILE A 40 0.91 -5.99 -0.08
C ILE A 40 0.68 -5.32 1.26
N LEU A 41 -0.57 -5.00 1.56
CA LEU A 41 -0.93 -4.29 2.77
C LEU A 41 -1.83 -5.16 3.63
N ARG A 42 -1.64 -5.06 4.94
CA ARG A 42 -2.55 -5.71 5.89
C ARG A 42 -3.78 -4.83 6.10
N LYS A 43 -4.77 -5.38 6.76
CA LYS A 43 -6.00 -4.67 7.03
C LYS A 43 -5.73 -3.45 7.90
N LEU A 44 -6.42 -2.37 7.61
CA LEU A 44 -6.35 -1.14 8.38
C LEU A 44 -6.88 -1.37 9.78
N ASP A 45 -6.14 -0.90 10.79
CA ASP A 45 -6.60 -0.98 12.18
C ASP A 45 -6.97 0.42 12.68
N ARG A 46 -7.64 0.43 13.85
CA ARG A 46 -8.16 1.68 14.39
C ARG A 46 -7.06 2.68 14.74
N VAL A 47 -5.98 2.19 15.31
CA VAL A 47 -4.89 3.07 15.74
C VAL A 47 -4.25 3.75 14.54
N THR A 48 -3.96 2.97 13.51
CA THR A 48 -3.37 3.51 12.28
C THR A 48 -4.33 4.48 11.61
N TYR A 49 -5.61 4.14 11.55
CA TYR A 49 -6.61 5.00 10.95
C TYR A 49 -6.67 6.35 11.67
N SER A 50 -6.72 6.33 12.98
CA SER A 50 -6.81 7.58 13.74
C SER A 50 -5.60 8.46 13.53
N ALA A 51 -4.41 7.87 13.53
CA ALA A 51 -3.19 8.64 13.32
C ALA A 51 -3.13 9.23 11.91
N GLY A 52 -3.51 8.44 10.92
CA GLY A 52 -3.44 8.89 9.52
C GLY A 52 -4.47 9.95 9.19
N VAL A 53 -5.67 9.84 9.73
CA VAL A 53 -6.73 10.79 9.43
C VAL A 53 -6.36 12.19 9.91
N LYS A 54 -5.68 12.30 11.04
CA LYS A 54 -5.24 13.60 11.51
C LYS A 54 -4.28 14.27 10.53
N LEU A 55 -3.39 13.48 9.94
CA LEU A 55 -2.47 14.00 8.93
C LEU A 55 -3.19 14.32 7.63
N LEU A 56 -4.21 13.53 7.30
CA LEU A 56 -4.91 13.70 6.05
C LEU A 56 -5.48 15.11 5.90
N GLU A 57 -5.94 15.68 6.98
CA GLU A 57 -6.50 17.02 6.97
C GLU A 57 -5.45 18.08 6.68
N LYS A 58 -4.18 17.79 7.00
CA LYS A 58 -3.10 18.75 6.86
C LYS A 58 -2.28 18.51 5.61
N ASN A 59 -1.96 17.26 5.33
CA ASN A 59 -1.07 16.92 4.23
C ASN A 59 -1.36 15.50 3.77
N GLU A 60 -2.00 15.39 2.61
CA GLU A 60 -2.43 14.10 2.09
C GLU A 60 -1.25 13.16 1.86
N LEU A 61 -0.12 13.68 1.37
CA LEU A 61 1.02 12.81 1.09
C LEU A 61 1.69 12.33 2.36
N GLN A 62 1.73 13.15 3.40
CA GLN A 62 2.26 12.68 4.68
C GLN A 62 1.37 11.61 5.28
N ALA A 63 0.07 11.74 5.12
CA ALA A 63 -0.84 10.70 5.57
C ALA A 63 -0.60 9.41 4.80
N ALA A 64 -0.39 9.52 3.48
CA ALA A 64 -0.09 8.34 2.67
C ALA A 64 1.18 7.64 3.14
N GLU A 65 2.23 8.41 3.46
CA GLU A 65 3.45 7.82 3.98
C GLU A 65 3.19 7.05 5.28
N LEU A 66 2.42 7.65 6.18
CA LEU A 66 2.12 6.99 7.45
C LEU A 66 1.38 5.68 7.23
N PHE A 67 0.35 5.72 6.38
CA PHE A 67 -0.43 4.50 6.11
C PHE A 67 0.43 3.43 5.46
N LEU A 68 1.28 3.80 4.50
CA LEU A 68 2.12 2.83 3.82
C LEU A 68 3.11 2.20 4.78
N ARG A 69 3.78 3.01 5.61
CA ARG A 69 4.75 2.45 6.54
C ARG A 69 4.09 1.53 7.57
N ALA A 70 2.87 1.83 7.95
CA ALA A 70 2.17 1.03 8.95
C ALA A 70 1.56 -0.24 8.37
N LEU A 71 1.06 -0.18 7.14
CA LEU A 71 0.25 -1.26 6.60
C LEU A 71 0.98 -2.19 5.64
N VAL A 72 2.04 -1.71 4.97
CA VAL A 72 2.74 -2.56 3.99
C VAL A 72 3.49 -3.66 4.71
N VAL A 73 3.20 -4.90 4.33
CA VAL A 73 3.84 -6.08 4.89
C VAL A 73 4.76 -6.76 3.88
N PHE A 74 4.72 -6.35 2.62
CA PHE A 74 5.58 -6.88 1.57
C PHE A 74 5.73 -5.83 0.49
N GLY A 75 6.96 -5.67 -0.02
CA GLY A 75 7.23 -4.77 -1.14
C GLY A 75 8.14 -3.61 -0.74
N PRO A 76 8.65 -2.88 -1.74
CA PRO A 76 9.65 -1.84 -1.50
C PRO A 76 9.00 -0.52 -1.09
N VAL A 77 8.49 -0.44 0.12
CA VAL A 77 7.72 0.70 0.59
C VAL A 77 8.54 2.00 0.56
N GLU A 78 9.83 1.92 0.93
CA GLU A 78 10.65 3.14 0.94
C GLU A 78 10.90 3.68 -0.47
N GLU A 79 11.03 2.79 -1.44
CA GLU A 79 11.19 3.22 -2.83
C GLU A 79 9.96 3.98 -3.29
N VAL A 80 8.78 3.48 -2.92
CA VAL A 80 7.53 4.13 -3.31
C VAL A 80 7.41 5.49 -2.65
N ILE A 81 7.77 5.58 -1.36
CA ILE A 81 7.65 6.84 -0.64
C ILE A 81 8.59 7.90 -1.20
N LYS A 82 9.78 7.50 -1.63
CA LYS A 82 10.76 8.45 -2.16
C LYS A 82 10.47 8.89 -3.58
N ASP A 83 9.66 8.14 -4.30
CA ASP A 83 9.31 8.45 -5.69
C ASP A 83 7.96 9.16 -5.70
N PHE A 84 7.97 10.46 -6.01
CA PHE A 84 6.75 11.26 -5.93
C PHE A 84 5.61 10.69 -6.77
N ASP A 85 5.94 10.22 -7.99
CA ASP A 85 4.89 9.69 -8.86
C ASP A 85 4.28 8.43 -8.29
N LYS A 86 5.11 7.54 -7.75
CA LYS A 86 4.61 6.30 -7.14
C LYS A 86 3.83 6.60 -5.87
N LEU A 87 4.31 7.55 -5.07
CA LEU A 87 3.62 7.91 -3.85
C LEU A 87 2.24 8.49 -4.15
N ARG A 88 2.15 9.29 -5.21
CA ARG A 88 0.88 9.87 -5.60
C ARG A 88 -0.13 8.80 -6.02
N VAL A 89 0.33 7.80 -6.79
CA VAL A 89 -0.53 6.69 -7.16
C VAL A 89 -0.96 5.89 -5.93
N ALA A 90 -0.01 5.62 -5.04
CA ALA A 90 -0.32 4.88 -3.81
C ALA A 90 -1.30 5.64 -2.94
N SER A 91 -1.17 6.96 -2.88
CA SER A 91 -2.10 7.78 -2.11
C SER A 91 -3.53 7.63 -2.64
N GLY A 92 -3.68 7.62 -3.96
CA GLY A 92 -4.99 7.40 -4.56
C GLY A 92 -5.56 6.03 -4.24
N LEU A 93 -4.71 5.01 -4.29
CA LEU A 93 -5.15 3.65 -3.96
C LEU A 93 -5.52 3.52 -2.49
N LEU A 94 -4.78 4.20 -1.61
CA LEU A 94 -5.11 4.18 -0.19
C LEU A 94 -6.50 4.76 0.07
N GLY A 95 -6.94 5.69 -0.76
CA GLY A 95 -8.27 6.25 -0.62
C GLY A 95 -9.36 5.20 -0.68
N THR A 96 -9.16 4.13 -1.43
CA THR A 96 -10.16 3.07 -1.52
C THR A 96 -10.12 2.12 -0.32
N VAL A 97 -8.99 2.05 0.37
CA VAL A 97 -8.84 1.18 1.54
C VAL A 97 -9.22 1.91 2.81
N VAL A 98 -8.80 3.17 2.92
CA VAL A 98 -9.01 3.97 4.13
C VAL A 98 -10.34 4.69 4.12
N GLY A 99 -10.84 5.03 2.92
CA GLY A 99 -12.06 5.79 2.81
C GLY A 99 -13.28 5.03 3.31
N VAL A 100 -14.30 5.79 3.67
CA VAL A 100 -15.54 5.21 4.18
C VAL A 100 -16.51 4.85 3.06
N LYS A 101 -16.21 5.23 1.84
CA LYS A 101 -17.11 4.94 0.73
C LYS A 101 -17.04 3.46 0.37
N PRO A 102 -18.16 2.86 0.02
CA PRO A 102 -18.12 1.54 -0.58
C PRO A 102 -17.33 1.64 -1.87
N GLY A 103 -16.36 0.82 -2.04
CA GLY A 103 -15.51 0.88 -3.21
C GLY A 103 -15.19 -0.49 -3.72
N ASN A 104 -14.55 -0.50 -4.88
CA ASN A 104 -14.14 -1.75 -5.51
C ASN A 104 -12.64 -1.91 -5.32
N VAL A 105 -12.28 -2.59 -4.24
CA VAL A 105 -10.90 -2.92 -3.95
C VAL A 105 -10.76 -4.42 -4.07
N THR A 106 -9.72 -4.86 -4.77
CA THR A 106 -9.47 -6.28 -4.89
C THR A 106 -8.93 -6.81 -3.57
N ARG A 107 -9.65 -7.77 -3.04
CA ARG A 107 -9.26 -8.43 -1.79
C ARG A 107 -8.59 -9.75 -2.15
N LEU A 108 -7.43 -9.96 -1.62
CA LEU A 108 -6.66 -11.17 -1.93
C LEU A 108 -7.00 -12.33 -1.02
#